data_b5f82962948c5fcd8b72aae640f9becd
#
_entry.id   b5f82962948c5fcd8b72aae640f9becd
#
_cell.length_a   1.000
_cell.length_b   1.000
_cell.length_c   1.000
_cell.angle_alpha   90.00
_cell.angle_beta   90.00
_cell.angle_gamma   90.00
#
_symmetry.space_group_name_H-M   'P 1'
#
loop_
_entity.id
_entity.type
_entity.pdbx_description
1 polymer ?
#
loop_
_entity_poly.entity_id
_entity_poly.type
_entity_poly.pdbx_seq_one_letter_code
_entity_poly.pdbx_strand_id
1 'polypeptide(L)'
;MLLGPSPYYLNDGDYPGGFERKDIDDLLAAMDSNFFGWSSMITPVIMGNPDRPELAGELNENFCRTDPAIARQFARVTFLSDSRAELAKLTVPSLIVQCTSDALAPLGVGTYMHARMPGSSLAVLSATGHCPHMSEPSDTIVAIKAWLA
;
A
#
# COMPACT_ATOMS: atom_id res chain seq x y z
N MET A 1 3.15 3.49 13.29
CA MET A 1 2.00 2.78 12.72
C MET A 1 2.12 2.81 11.20
N LEU A 2 1.82 1.70 10.55
CA LEU A 2 1.94 1.48 9.12
C LEU A 2 0.59 0.93 8.60
N LEU A 3 0.00 1.56 7.59
CA LEU A 3 -1.27 1.16 6.97
C LEU A 3 -0.99 0.66 5.55
N GLY A 4 -1.29 -0.60 5.25
CA GLY A 4 -1.01 -1.24 3.97
C GLY A 4 0.47 -1.16 3.56
N PRO A 5 1.43 -1.38 4.47
CA PRO A 5 2.84 -1.18 4.15
C PRO A 5 3.38 -2.28 3.24
N SER A 6 4.39 -1.92 2.43
CA SER A 6 5.24 -2.89 1.76
C SER A 6 6.71 -2.44 1.82
N PRO A 7 7.64 -3.31 2.23
CA PRO A 7 9.08 -3.02 2.19
C PRO A 7 9.67 -3.26 0.81
N TYR A 8 8.96 -3.97 -0.07
CA TYR A 8 9.35 -4.28 -1.43
C TYR A 8 8.13 -4.75 -2.23
N TYR A 9 7.90 -4.20 -3.40
CA TYR A 9 6.70 -4.49 -4.18
C TYR A 9 6.87 -5.65 -5.17
N LEU A 10 8.11 -6.05 -5.46
CA LEU A 10 8.36 -7.15 -6.39
C LEU A 10 8.34 -8.51 -5.70
N ASN A 11 7.81 -9.50 -6.38
CA ASN A 11 7.96 -10.90 -6.00
C ASN A 11 9.44 -11.29 -6.08
N ASP A 12 9.93 -12.03 -5.07
CA ASP A 12 11.34 -12.46 -5.00
C ASP A 12 11.45 -13.78 -4.23
N GLY A 13 11.62 -14.88 -4.95
CA GLY A 13 11.59 -16.21 -4.37
C GLY A 13 10.28 -16.47 -3.66
N ASP A 14 10.35 -16.76 -2.36
CA ASP A 14 9.17 -16.99 -1.51
C ASP A 14 8.54 -15.69 -0.95
N TYR A 15 9.09 -14.52 -1.28
CA TYR A 15 8.55 -13.24 -0.83
C TYR A 15 7.42 -12.77 -1.76
N PRO A 16 6.20 -12.58 -1.22
CA PRO A 16 5.03 -12.20 -2.02
C PRO A 16 4.93 -10.67 -2.11
N GLY A 17 5.74 -10.01 -2.93
CA GLY A 17 5.71 -8.55 -3.10
C GLY A 17 4.44 -8.03 -3.75
N GLY A 18 3.82 -8.87 -4.60
CA GLY A 18 2.55 -8.58 -5.28
C GLY A 18 2.68 -8.30 -6.77
N PHE A 19 3.87 -7.91 -7.24
CA PHE A 19 4.09 -7.55 -8.65
C PHE A 19 5.29 -8.28 -9.24
N GLU A 20 5.21 -8.56 -10.52
CA GLU A 20 6.38 -8.89 -11.32
C GLU A 20 7.09 -7.60 -11.77
N ARG A 21 8.37 -7.70 -12.11
CA ARG A 21 9.15 -6.54 -12.57
C ARG A 21 8.48 -5.85 -13.77
N LYS A 22 7.95 -6.63 -14.69
CA LYS A 22 7.26 -6.11 -15.87
C LYS A 22 6.04 -5.27 -15.51
N ASP A 23 5.27 -5.66 -14.50
CA ASP A 23 4.07 -4.95 -14.08
C ASP A 23 4.42 -3.54 -13.57
N ILE A 24 5.49 -3.43 -12.79
CA ILE A 24 5.98 -2.14 -12.30
C ILE A 24 6.54 -1.28 -13.43
N ASP A 25 7.29 -1.86 -14.36
CA ASP A 25 7.84 -1.13 -15.51
C ASP A 25 6.69 -0.59 -16.39
N ASP A 26 5.65 -1.38 -16.65
CA ASP A 26 4.46 -0.97 -17.42
C ASP A 26 3.67 0.13 -16.68
N LEU A 27 3.50 0.00 -15.36
CA LEU A 27 2.82 1.00 -14.52
C LEU A 27 3.54 2.34 -14.55
N LEU A 28 4.87 2.35 -14.40
CA LEU A 28 5.68 3.55 -14.44
C LEU A 28 5.70 4.18 -15.85
N ALA A 29 5.76 3.37 -16.90
CA ALA A 29 5.70 3.86 -18.29
C ALA A 29 4.33 4.50 -18.60
N ALA A 30 3.24 3.91 -18.14
CA ALA A 30 1.90 4.49 -18.29
C ALA A 30 1.78 5.84 -17.56
N MET A 31 2.32 5.93 -16.35
CA MET A 31 2.37 7.16 -15.55
C MET A 31 3.20 8.24 -16.22
N ASP A 32 4.35 7.89 -16.83
CA ASP A 32 5.21 8.82 -17.57
C ASP A 32 4.51 9.35 -18.83
N SER A 33 3.77 8.50 -19.53
CA SER A 33 3.07 8.84 -20.77
C SER A 33 1.88 9.77 -20.54
N ASN A 34 1.03 9.46 -19.56
CA ASN A 34 -0.19 10.23 -19.26
C ASN A 34 -0.55 10.10 -17.78
N PHE A 35 -0.04 11.01 -16.95
CA PHE A 35 -0.25 11.00 -15.50
C PHE A 35 -1.72 11.01 -15.09
N PHE A 36 -2.53 11.88 -15.68
CA PHE A 36 -3.95 12.01 -15.32
C PHE A 36 -4.78 10.81 -15.78
N GLY A 37 -4.52 10.29 -16.97
CA GLY A 37 -5.16 9.06 -17.47
C GLY A 37 -4.76 7.85 -16.60
N TRP A 38 -3.47 7.73 -16.26
CA TRP A 38 -2.98 6.71 -15.34
C TRP A 38 -3.65 6.81 -13.96
N SER A 39 -3.74 8.01 -13.38
CA SER A 39 -4.40 8.23 -12.10
C SER A 39 -5.84 7.73 -12.10
N SER A 40 -6.63 8.10 -13.11
CA SER A 40 -8.01 7.65 -13.25
C SER A 40 -8.17 6.13 -13.42
N MET A 41 -7.16 5.46 -13.98
CA MET A 41 -7.15 4.01 -14.18
C MET A 41 -6.73 3.26 -12.90
N ILE A 42 -5.74 3.77 -12.17
CA ILE A 42 -5.15 3.05 -11.03
C ILE A 42 -5.94 3.22 -9.74
N THR A 43 -6.59 4.36 -9.52
CA THR A 43 -7.27 4.63 -8.25
C THR A 43 -8.43 3.68 -7.94
N PRO A 44 -9.24 3.19 -8.90
CA PRO A 44 -10.20 2.11 -8.64
C PRO A 44 -9.52 0.79 -8.22
N VAL A 45 -8.35 0.49 -8.77
CA VAL A 45 -7.58 -0.72 -8.41
C VAL A 45 -7.04 -0.60 -6.98
N ILE A 46 -6.50 0.57 -6.62
CA ILE A 46 -6.00 0.86 -5.27
C ILE A 46 -7.14 0.75 -4.24
N MET A 47 -8.29 1.34 -4.55
CA MET A 47 -9.43 1.34 -3.62
C MET A 47 -10.15 0.00 -3.53
N GLY A 48 -10.24 -0.76 -4.63
CA GLY A 48 -10.81 -2.12 -4.63
C GLY A 48 -12.27 -2.24 -4.19
N ASN A 49 -13.04 -1.15 -4.19
CA ASN A 49 -14.44 -1.07 -3.75
C ASN A 49 -15.33 -0.57 -4.90
N PRO A 50 -15.66 -1.41 -5.90
CA PRO A 50 -16.35 -0.98 -7.11
C PRO A 50 -17.82 -0.53 -6.88
N ASP A 51 -18.40 -0.92 -5.77
CA ASP A 51 -19.72 -0.52 -5.30
C ASP A 51 -19.72 0.86 -4.61
N ARG A 52 -18.54 1.42 -4.32
CA ARG A 52 -18.32 2.74 -3.72
C ARG A 52 -17.36 3.58 -4.58
N PRO A 53 -17.74 3.95 -5.82
CA PRO A 53 -16.85 4.63 -6.76
C PRO A 53 -16.40 6.02 -6.30
N GLU A 54 -17.11 6.65 -5.37
CA GLU A 54 -16.75 7.93 -4.77
C GLU A 54 -15.40 7.88 -4.06
N LEU A 55 -15.03 6.73 -3.47
CA LEU A 55 -13.72 6.55 -2.82
C LEU A 55 -12.56 6.62 -3.82
N ALA A 56 -12.71 5.98 -4.97
CA ALA A 56 -11.73 6.06 -6.05
C ALA A 56 -11.68 7.48 -6.64
N GLY A 57 -12.82 8.17 -6.73
CA GLY A 57 -12.92 9.56 -7.16
C GLY A 57 -12.14 10.50 -6.23
N GLU A 58 -12.32 10.38 -4.92
CA GLU A 58 -11.60 11.18 -3.91
C GLU A 58 -10.08 10.94 -3.99
N LEU A 59 -9.66 9.68 -4.11
CA LEU A 59 -8.24 9.36 -4.26
C LEU A 59 -7.66 9.93 -5.56
N ASN A 60 -8.40 9.85 -6.67
CA ASN A 60 -8.00 10.43 -7.95
C ASN A 60 -7.84 11.95 -7.88
N GLU A 61 -8.76 12.65 -7.23
CA GLU A 61 -8.65 14.09 -7.01
C GLU A 61 -7.38 14.44 -6.22
N ASN A 62 -7.04 13.67 -5.19
CA ASN A 62 -5.82 13.86 -4.41
C ASN A 62 -4.56 13.65 -5.28
N PHE A 63 -4.53 12.61 -6.11
CA PHE A 63 -3.42 12.38 -7.04
C PHE A 63 -3.29 13.53 -8.03
N CYS A 64 -4.40 14.01 -8.61
CA CYS A 64 -4.40 15.10 -9.59
C CYS A 64 -3.97 16.46 -9.02
N ARG A 65 -4.01 16.64 -7.70
CA ARG A 65 -3.46 17.84 -7.01
C ARG A 65 -1.95 17.80 -6.82
N THR A 66 -1.35 16.62 -6.98
CA THR A 66 0.11 16.46 -6.83
C THR A 66 0.81 16.86 -8.12
N ASP A 67 1.95 17.54 -8.00
CA ASP A 67 2.81 17.81 -9.17
C ASP A 67 3.21 16.50 -9.85
N PRO A 68 2.93 16.33 -11.16
CA PRO A 68 3.22 15.07 -11.85
C PRO A 68 4.69 14.66 -11.84
N ALA A 69 5.65 15.61 -11.83
CA ALA A 69 7.07 15.28 -11.78
C ALA A 69 7.44 14.70 -10.40
N ILE A 70 6.92 15.31 -9.33
CA ILE A 70 7.11 14.81 -7.95
C ILE A 70 6.45 13.44 -7.80
N ALA A 71 5.22 13.28 -8.29
CA ALA A 71 4.49 12.01 -8.20
C ALA A 71 5.24 10.86 -8.92
N ARG A 72 5.81 11.12 -10.11
CA ARG A 72 6.61 10.15 -10.87
C ARG A 72 7.88 9.75 -10.11
N GLN A 73 8.59 10.71 -9.55
CA GLN A 73 9.79 10.43 -8.76
C GLN A 73 9.44 9.60 -7.52
N PHE A 74 8.39 9.97 -6.81
CA PHE A 74 7.92 9.25 -5.63
C PHE A 74 7.51 7.81 -5.98
N ALA A 75 6.74 7.60 -7.05
CA ALA A 75 6.33 6.28 -7.50
C ALA A 75 7.54 5.38 -7.83
N ARG A 76 8.57 5.91 -8.52
CA ARG A 76 9.80 5.16 -8.80
C ARG A 76 10.52 4.74 -7.53
N VAL A 77 10.66 5.62 -6.57
CA VAL A 77 11.27 5.29 -5.27
C VAL A 77 10.43 4.24 -4.55
N THR A 78 9.12 4.43 -4.47
CA THR A 78 8.21 3.52 -3.78
C THR A 78 8.25 2.11 -4.36
N PHE A 79 8.08 1.97 -5.68
CA PHE A 79 7.96 0.65 -6.30
C PHE A 79 9.29 -0.07 -6.55
N LEU A 80 10.41 0.65 -6.60
CA LEU A 80 11.72 0.07 -6.91
C LEU A 80 12.65 -0.07 -5.70
N SER A 81 12.32 0.52 -4.56
CA SER A 81 13.12 0.38 -3.34
C SER A 81 12.91 -0.98 -2.69
N ASP A 82 13.98 -1.56 -2.17
CA ASP A 82 13.93 -2.74 -1.30
C ASP A 82 14.41 -2.35 0.10
N SER A 83 13.49 -2.32 1.04
CA SER A 83 13.74 -1.98 2.44
C SER A 83 13.65 -3.18 3.38
N ARG A 84 13.61 -4.43 2.85
CA ARG A 84 13.47 -5.64 3.66
C ARG A 84 14.59 -5.83 4.68
N ALA A 85 15.81 -5.45 4.32
CA ALA A 85 16.96 -5.52 5.22
C ALA A 85 16.89 -4.56 6.42
N GLU A 86 16.05 -3.53 6.34
CA GLU A 86 15.89 -2.54 7.39
C GLU A 86 14.88 -2.96 8.46
N LEU A 87 14.00 -3.93 8.18
CA LEU A 87 12.92 -4.34 9.08
C LEU A 87 13.43 -4.78 10.45
N ALA A 88 14.51 -5.57 10.48
CA ALA A 88 15.10 -6.06 11.72
C ALA A 88 15.78 -4.97 12.58
N LYS A 89 16.03 -3.79 11.99
CA LYS A 89 16.65 -2.64 12.67
C LYS A 89 15.64 -1.74 13.37
N LEU A 90 14.34 -1.93 13.09
CA LEU A 90 13.26 -1.15 13.68
C LEU A 90 13.01 -1.63 15.12
N THR A 91 13.43 -0.82 16.10
CA THR A 91 13.32 -1.15 17.53
C THR A 91 12.13 -0.47 18.22
N VAL A 92 11.46 0.45 17.52
CA VAL A 92 10.28 1.15 18.07
C VAL A 92 9.04 0.27 17.98
N PRO A 93 8.17 0.26 19.01
CA PRO A 93 6.88 -0.42 18.93
C PRO A 93 6.11 0.01 17.69
N SER A 94 5.62 -0.95 16.92
CA SER A 94 5.01 -0.66 15.61
C SER A 94 3.73 -1.46 15.41
N LEU A 95 2.68 -0.80 14.91
CA LEU A 95 1.48 -1.45 14.44
C LEU A 95 1.52 -1.53 12.91
N ILE A 96 1.34 -2.73 12.38
CA ILE A 96 1.10 -3.01 10.97
C ILE A 96 -0.39 -3.28 10.81
N VAL A 97 -1.07 -2.53 9.95
CA VAL A 97 -2.48 -2.75 9.59
C VAL A 97 -2.54 -3.19 8.14
N GLN A 98 -3.08 -4.39 7.90
CA GLN A 98 -3.17 -4.99 6.56
C GLN A 98 -4.60 -5.39 6.25
N CYS A 99 -5.04 -5.16 5.01
CA CYS A 99 -6.34 -5.63 4.53
C CYS A 99 -6.24 -7.10 4.07
N THR A 100 -7.36 -7.83 4.19
CA THR A 100 -7.44 -9.21 3.68
C THR A 100 -7.36 -9.30 2.16
N SER A 101 -7.78 -8.24 1.46
CA SER A 101 -7.76 -8.15 -0.01
C SER A 101 -7.19 -6.80 -0.43
N ASP A 102 -5.90 -6.77 -0.75
CA ASP A 102 -5.16 -5.57 -1.16
C ASP A 102 -4.39 -5.89 -2.45
N ALA A 103 -4.68 -5.14 -3.52
CA ALA A 103 -4.07 -5.35 -4.83
C ALA A 103 -2.61 -4.85 -4.91
N LEU A 104 -2.19 -3.95 -3.99
CA LEU A 104 -0.85 -3.38 -3.98
C LEU A 104 0.08 -4.10 -2.99
N ALA A 105 -0.42 -4.41 -1.81
CA ALA A 105 0.36 -5.05 -0.75
C ALA A 105 -0.43 -6.26 -0.21
N PRO A 106 -0.27 -7.45 -0.79
CA PRO A 106 -0.95 -8.66 -0.34
C PRO A 106 -0.74 -8.95 1.15
N LEU A 107 -1.70 -9.62 1.79
CA LEU A 107 -1.64 -9.95 3.22
C LEU A 107 -0.32 -10.63 3.64
N GLY A 108 0.27 -11.43 2.74
CA GLY A 108 1.56 -12.07 2.96
C GLY A 108 2.70 -11.08 3.24
N VAL A 109 2.63 -9.87 2.69
CA VAL A 109 3.62 -8.79 2.95
C VAL A 109 3.56 -8.36 4.41
N GLY A 110 2.36 -8.11 4.94
CA GLY A 110 2.19 -7.73 6.36
C GLY A 110 2.67 -8.83 7.31
N THR A 111 2.39 -10.09 6.98
CA THR A 111 2.88 -11.26 7.73
C THR A 111 4.40 -11.36 7.69
N TYR A 112 5.00 -11.17 6.51
CA TYR A 112 6.46 -11.14 6.33
C TYR A 112 7.12 -10.05 7.16
N MET A 113 6.56 -8.84 7.14
CA MET A 113 7.05 -7.70 7.93
C MET A 113 6.97 -7.99 9.42
N HIS A 114 5.81 -8.44 9.90
CA HIS A 114 5.61 -8.76 11.32
C HIS A 114 6.61 -9.79 11.84
N ALA A 115 6.88 -10.81 11.05
CA ALA A 115 7.85 -11.85 11.42
C ALA A 115 9.31 -11.33 11.53
N ARG A 116 9.61 -10.16 10.94
CA ARG A 116 10.98 -9.59 10.86
C ARG A 116 11.15 -8.26 11.58
N MET A 117 10.09 -7.67 12.09
CA MET A 117 10.11 -6.42 12.86
C MET A 117 9.95 -6.70 14.35
N PRO A 118 11.02 -6.65 15.16
CA PRO A 118 10.92 -6.84 16.61
C PRO A 118 9.96 -5.84 17.25
N GLY A 119 9.08 -6.32 18.12
CA GLY A 119 8.11 -5.46 18.83
C GLY A 119 6.98 -4.93 17.95
N SER A 120 6.77 -5.46 16.76
CA SER A 120 5.60 -5.14 15.96
C SER A 120 4.37 -5.93 16.38
N SER A 121 3.19 -5.34 16.11
CA SER A 121 1.88 -6.00 16.15
C SER A 121 1.29 -5.99 14.76
N LEU A 122 0.56 -7.04 14.38
CA LEU A 122 -0.16 -7.13 13.11
C LEU A 122 -1.67 -7.14 13.37
N ALA A 123 -2.37 -6.15 12.83
CA ALA A 123 -3.82 -6.10 12.77
C ALA A 123 -4.28 -6.37 11.32
N VAL A 124 -5.06 -7.42 11.13
CA VAL A 124 -5.64 -7.78 9.83
C VAL A 124 -7.10 -7.31 9.82
N LEU A 125 -7.41 -6.41 8.89
CA LEU A 125 -8.79 -5.94 8.68
C LEU A 125 -9.47 -6.79 7.62
N SER A 126 -10.72 -7.19 7.87
CA SER A 126 -11.59 -7.81 6.87
C SER A 126 -12.09 -6.75 5.90
N ALA A 127 -11.18 -6.23 5.09
CA ALA A 127 -11.39 -5.10 4.21
C ALA A 127 -10.78 -5.34 2.83
N THR A 128 -11.31 -4.64 1.85
CA THR A 128 -10.81 -4.63 0.47
C THR A 128 -10.18 -3.28 0.13
N GLY A 129 -9.06 -3.32 -0.59
CA GLY A 129 -8.31 -2.15 -1.04
C GLY A 129 -7.14 -1.79 -0.15
N HIS A 130 -6.32 -0.88 -0.67
CA HIS A 130 -5.06 -0.45 -0.05
C HIS A 130 -5.23 0.67 0.98
N CYS A 131 -6.40 1.31 1.00
CA CYS A 131 -6.68 2.50 1.81
C CYS A 131 -7.78 2.24 2.85
N PRO A 132 -7.57 1.37 3.86
CA PRO A 132 -8.60 1.04 4.85
C PRO A 132 -9.05 2.25 5.69
N HIS A 133 -8.20 3.26 5.83
CA HIS A 133 -8.57 4.52 6.50
C HIS A 133 -9.65 5.32 5.75
N MET A 134 -9.82 5.06 4.45
CA MET A 134 -10.90 5.65 3.63
C MET A 134 -12.10 4.68 3.52
N SER A 135 -11.83 3.41 3.24
CA SER A 135 -12.89 2.43 2.98
C SER A 135 -13.53 1.87 4.26
N GLU A 136 -12.73 1.64 5.31
CA GLU A 136 -13.17 1.07 6.61
C GLU A 136 -12.61 1.88 7.79
N PRO A 137 -12.96 3.18 7.90
CA PRO A 137 -12.39 4.07 8.92
C PRO A 137 -12.70 3.60 10.35
N SER A 138 -13.89 3.05 10.59
CA SER A 138 -14.28 2.57 11.92
C SER A 138 -13.38 1.44 12.40
N ASP A 139 -13.19 0.42 11.60
CA ASP A 139 -12.36 -0.74 11.94
C ASP A 139 -10.88 -0.37 12.05
N THR A 140 -10.43 0.54 11.17
CA THR A 140 -9.08 1.10 11.24
C THR A 140 -8.85 1.83 12.58
N ILE A 141 -9.79 2.66 13.01
CA ILE A 141 -9.74 3.39 14.31
C ILE A 141 -9.76 2.40 15.48
N VAL A 142 -10.60 1.36 15.42
CA VAL A 142 -10.65 0.33 16.48
C VAL A 142 -9.30 -0.38 16.61
N ALA A 143 -8.70 -0.80 15.51
CA ALA A 143 -7.38 -1.45 15.52
C ALA A 143 -6.29 -0.53 16.11
N ILE A 144 -6.31 0.75 15.75
CA ILE A 144 -5.36 1.75 16.28
C ILE A 144 -5.55 1.94 17.78
N LYS A 145 -6.79 2.12 18.25
CA LYS A 145 -7.08 2.33 19.68
C LYS A 145 -6.72 1.12 20.51
N ALA A 146 -6.99 -0.08 20.01
CA ALA A 146 -6.64 -1.32 20.70
C ALA A 146 -5.11 -1.48 20.87
N TRP A 147 -4.33 -0.99 19.92
CA TRP A 147 -2.87 -1.03 20.01
C TRP A 147 -2.29 0.06 20.95
N LEU A 148 -2.98 1.20 21.10
CA LEU A 148 -2.54 2.31 21.95
C LEU A 148 -2.91 2.11 23.44
N ALA A 149 -3.84 1.18 23.76
CA ALA A 149 -4.30 0.90 25.12
C ALA A 149 -3.30 0.07 25.91
#